data_8164e7ab242633d1943ffd69974cf5a7
#
_entry.id   8164e7ab242633d1943ffd69974cf5a7
#
_cell.length_a   1.000
_cell.length_b   1.000
_cell.length_c   1.000
_cell.angle_alpha   90.00
_cell.angle_beta   90.00
_cell.angle_gamma   90.00
#
_symmetry.space_group_name_H-M   'P 1'
#
loop_
_entity.id
_entity.type
_entity.pdbx_description
1 polymer ?
#
loop_
_entity_poly.entity_id
_entity_poly.type
_entity_poly.pdbx_seq_one_letter_code
_entity_poly.pdbx_strand_id
1 'polypeptide(L)'
;MAKSLFIPLREEGLTTMRIRYDFKTGAVRLYAAKEWEPDFDFTTYNHSWCIDGIFTEDAKYYNTKETWALFEKYGQKEYLEEVLDLLRAGKHFGIDIYYYAKYDIRYMMNEHSRKLGLLNKSHAIMAGGIRRHSYDEPEIDVIIDGLNLGRGMSFKNIAGHLPFGGCKATVTMDPLDLDNMEIMGFIAFALDSCRDMTGPDMNFPTEMSDVMSSKGYSLNFTGGPHTKTGETGKPTAYGVYLSLLEATNFKEGVRSVKGKTAALMGLGAVGWYMGELLLEGGVSKLTIADINPEAVKRFIDAHPGYEIDSCPVSEVLFQNVDILSPCAIG
;
A
#
# COMPACT_ATOMS: atom_id res chain seq x y z
N MET A 1 -1.86 27.59 8.83
CA MET A 1 -0.69 26.71 9.13
C MET A 1 -0.86 25.41 8.36
N ALA A 2 0.23 24.80 7.93
CA ALA A 2 0.16 23.46 7.34
C ALA A 2 -0.44 22.49 8.40
N LYS A 3 -1.28 21.57 7.93
CA LYS A 3 -1.88 20.50 8.76
C LYS A 3 -1.05 19.25 8.60
N SER A 4 -0.54 18.63 9.69
CA SER A 4 0.19 17.37 9.62
C SER A 4 0.33 16.72 10.99
N LEU A 5 0.18 15.39 11.05
CA LEU A 5 0.50 14.59 12.23
C LEU A 5 2.00 14.60 12.56
N PHE A 6 2.85 14.89 11.56
CA PHE A 6 4.31 14.86 11.70
C PHE A 6 4.90 16.16 12.23
N ILE A 7 4.16 17.28 12.24
CA ILE A 7 4.66 18.55 12.79
C ILE A 7 5.05 18.39 14.27
N PRO A 8 4.18 17.90 15.18
CA PRO A 8 4.56 17.74 16.57
C PRO A 8 5.70 16.73 16.76
N LEU A 9 5.76 15.69 15.93
CA LEU A 9 6.83 14.69 16.00
C LEU A 9 8.18 15.33 15.66
N ARG A 10 8.24 16.04 14.55
CA ARG A 10 9.46 16.72 14.09
C ARG A 10 9.96 17.75 15.10
N GLU A 11 9.07 18.61 15.59
CA GLU A 11 9.43 19.71 16.48
C GLU A 11 9.91 19.23 17.87
N GLU A 12 9.48 18.05 18.31
CA GLU A 12 9.88 17.46 19.60
C GLU A 12 10.94 16.33 19.45
N GLY A 13 11.38 16.05 18.22
CA GLY A 13 12.32 14.96 17.94
C GLY A 13 11.73 13.58 18.24
N LEU A 14 10.42 13.42 18.08
CA LEU A 14 9.73 12.15 18.27
C LEU A 14 9.81 11.29 17.02
N THR A 15 9.82 9.99 17.21
CA THR A 15 10.06 9.01 16.16
C THR A 15 8.85 8.11 15.91
N THR A 16 7.97 7.99 16.90
CA THR A 16 6.76 7.15 16.81
C THR A 16 5.53 7.85 17.34
N MET A 17 4.38 7.49 16.74
CA MET A 17 3.08 7.80 17.32
C MET A 17 2.14 6.62 17.05
N ARG A 18 1.21 6.36 17.98
CA ARG A 18 0.15 5.36 17.81
C ARG A 18 -1.20 5.98 18.13
N ILE A 19 -2.12 5.83 17.23
CA ILE A 19 -3.52 6.23 17.39
C ILE A 19 -4.33 4.94 17.47
N ARG A 20 -5.09 4.76 18.56
CA ARG A 20 -5.98 3.61 18.76
C ARG A 20 -7.38 4.06 19.05
N TYR A 21 -8.33 3.48 18.38
CA TYR A 21 -9.74 3.73 18.56
C TYR A 21 -10.49 2.44 18.91
N ASP A 22 -11.20 2.47 20.04
CA ASP A 22 -12.10 1.41 20.44
C ASP A 22 -13.53 1.80 20.08
N PHE A 23 -14.05 1.30 18.97
CA PHE A 23 -15.39 1.63 18.48
C PHE A 23 -16.53 1.02 19.31
N LYS A 24 -16.25 0.15 20.29
CA LYS A 24 -17.27 -0.33 21.24
C LYS A 24 -17.50 0.66 22.35
N THR A 25 -16.44 1.26 22.85
CA THR A 25 -16.48 2.20 23.98
C THR A 25 -16.38 3.65 23.55
N GLY A 26 -15.95 3.92 22.31
CA GLY A 26 -15.61 5.26 21.83
C GLY A 26 -14.28 5.80 22.38
N ALA A 27 -13.53 4.98 23.12
CA ALA A 27 -12.27 5.41 23.73
C ALA A 27 -11.19 5.63 22.69
N VAL A 28 -10.47 6.74 22.83
CA VAL A 28 -9.26 7.08 22.07
C VAL A 28 -8.05 6.91 22.98
N ARG A 29 -7.03 6.24 22.46
CA ARG A 29 -5.72 6.14 23.10
C ARG A 29 -4.67 6.67 22.14
N LEU A 30 -3.92 7.64 22.60
CA LEU A 30 -2.79 8.20 21.88
C LEU A 30 -1.51 7.87 22.62
N TYR A 31 -0.47 7.68 21.85
CA TYR A 31 0.89 7.47 22.33
C TYR A 31 1.82 8.18 21.36
N ALA A 32 2.78 8.93 21.87
CA ALA A 32 3.85 9.49 21.07
C ALA A 32 5.18 9.29 21.80
N ALA A 33 6.25 9.03 21.08
CA ALA A 33 7.54 8.75 21.72
C ALA A 33 8.74 9.15 20.86
N LYS A 34 9.84 9.44 21.54
CA LYS A 34 11.20 9.32 21.02
C LYS A 34 11.71 7.95 21.45
N GLU A 35 11.75 6.99 20.52
CA GLU A 35 12.21 5.61 20.81
C GLU A 35 13.63 5.37 20.31
N TRP A 36 14.08 6.10 19.30
CA TRP A 36 15.46 6.09 18.78
C TRP A 36 15.92 7.51 18.47
N GLU A 37 17.22 7.69 18.18
CA GLU A 37 17.72 8.99 17.74
C GLU A 37 17.21 9.33 16.35
N PRO A 38 16.75 10.59 16.08
CA PRO A 38 16.15 10.97 14.80
C PRO A 38 17.04 10.74 13.56
N ASP A 39 18.34 10.65 13.78
CA ASP A 39 19.39 10.39 12.78
C ASP A 39 20.00 8.98 12.90
N PHE A 40 19.36 8.05 13.62
CA PHE A 40 19.82 6.68 13.79
C PHE A 40 20.09 6.02 12.43
N ASP A 41 21.23 5.32 12.31
CA ASP A 41 21.62 4.63 11.09
C ASP A 41 20.99 3.24 10.99
N PHE A 42 20.02 3.07 10.09
CA PHE A 42 19.35 1.81 9.82
C PHE A 42 20.04 0.92 8.78
N THR A 43 21.23 1.31 8.26
CA THR A 43 21.91 0.59 7.16
C THR A 43 22.10 -0.90 7.42
N THR A 44 22.37 -1.27 8.68
CA THR A 44 22.65 -2.65 9.08
C THR A 44 21.45 -3.34 9.74
N TYR A 45 20.28 -2.69 9.76
CA TYR A 45 19.06 -3.31 10.30
C TYR A 45 18.76 -4.65 9.62
N ASN A 46 18.37 -5.63 10.39
CA ASN A 46 17.79 -6.88 9.91
C ASN A 46 16.84 -7.46 10.98
N HIS A 47 15.95 -8.36 10.57
CA HIS A 47 14.89 -8.91 11.43
C HIS A 47 15.38 -9.67 12.67
N SER A 48 16.66 -10.02 12.72
CA SER A 48 17.28 -10.68 13.88
C SER A 48 17.88 -9.70 14.89
N TRP A 49 17.82 -8.40 14.61
CA TRP A 49 18.30 -7.39 15.55
C TRP A 49 17.50 -7.42 16.84
N CYS A 50 18.23 -7.33 17.94
CA CYS A 50 17.61 -6.99 19.22
C CYS A 50 17.14 -5.53 19.15
N ILE A 51 15.86 -5.31 19.38
CA ILE A 51 15.25 -3.98 19.37
C ILE A 51 15.92 -3.05 20.39
N ASP A 52 16.49 -3.60 21.46
CA ASP A 52 17.21 -2.83 22.48
C ASP A 52 18.42 -2.05 21.91
N GLY A 53 19.00 -2.51 20.79
CA GLY A 53 20.09 -1.81 20.12
C GLY A 53 19.66 -0.57 19.34
N ILE A 54 18.35 -0.37 19.15
CA ILE A 54 17.77 0.79 18.44
C ILE A 54 17.30 1.85 19.44
N PHE A 55 16.81 1.44 20.61
CA PHE A 55 16.27 2.35 21.60
C PHE A 55 17.35 3.27 22.19
N THR A 56 17.01 4.56 22.25
CA THR A 56 17.87 5.56 22.88
C THR A 56 17.73 5.56 24.40
N GLU A 57 18.83 5.92 25.11
CA GLU A 57 18.80 6.17 26.56
C GLU A 57 17.95 7.41 26.91
N ASP A 58 17.81 8.37 25.97
CA ASP A 58 17.01 9.58 26.12
C ASP A 58 15.55 9.39 25.66
N ALA A 59 15.01 8.19 25.79
CA ALA A 59 13.64 7.90 25.40
C ALA A 59 12.64 8.79 26.13
N LYS A 60 11.66 9.31 25.36
CA LYS A 60 10.55 10.13 25.87
C LYS A 60 9.24 9.47 25.51
N TYR A 61 8.30 9.44 26.42
CA TYR A 61 7.01 8.81 26.24
C TYR A 61 5.89 9.77 26.66
N TYR A 62 4.92 9.96 25.77
CA TYR A 62 3.75 10.78 25.98
C TYR A 62 2.50 9.90 25.99
N ASN A 63 1.74 9.96 27.09
CA ASN A 63 0.43 9.30 27.19
C ASN A 63 -0.63 10.09 26.42
N THR A 64 -1.87 9.60 26.42
CA THR A 64 -2.99 10.21 25.68
C THR A 64 -3.18 11.69 26.01
N LYS A 65 -3.15 12.08 27.29
CA LYS A 65 -3.35 13.47 27.71
C LYS A 65 -2.18 14.36 27.26
N GLU A 66 -0.98 13.87 27.41
CA GLU A 66 0.24 14.59 27.03
C GLU A 66 0.33 14.72 25.49
N THR A 67 -0.03 13.68 24.74
CA THR A 67 -0.08 13.74 23.27
C THR A 67 -1.12 14.77 22.79
N TRP A 68 -2.31 14.84 23.41
CA TRP A 68 -3.28 15.88 23.12
C TRP A 68 -2.72 17.29 23.36
N ALA A 69 -2.07 17.51 24.51
CA ALA A 69 -1.45 18.79 24.84
C ALA A 69 -0.33 19.14 23.84
N LEU A 70 0.42 18.15 23.39
CA LEU A 70 1.45 18.33 22.37
C LEU A 70 0.85 18.81 21.04
N PHE A 71 -0.21 18.17 20.55
CA PHE A 71 -0.89 18.58 19.33
C PHE A 71 -1.53 19.96 19.45
N GLU A 72 -2.08 20.30 20.61
CA GLU A 72 -2.58 21.64 20.91
C GLU A 72 -1.47 22.70 20.90
N LYS A 73 -0.32 22.41 21.51
CA LYS A 73 0.87 23.29 21.50
C LYS A 73 1.30 23.70 20.10
N TYR A 74 1.26 22.76 19.14
CA TYR A 74 1.66 22.99 17.76
C TYR A 74 0.49 23.33 16.81
N GLY A 75 -0.71 23.62 17.34
CA GLY A 75 -1.88 24.00 16.54
C GLY A 75 -2.40 22.89 15.63
N GLN A 76 -2.15 21.63 15.98
CA GLN A 76 -2.57 20.46 15.19
C GLN A 76 -3.71 19.66 15.83
N LYS A 77 -4.30 20.16 16.92
CA LYS A 77 -5.37 19.46 17.66
C LYS A 77 -6.59 19.18 16.78
N GLU A 78 -7.07 20.17 16.06
CA GLU A 78 -8.24 20.05 15.17
C GLU A 78 -7.96 19.06 14.03
N TYR A 79 -6.73 19.03 13.53
CA TYR A 79 -6.33 18.07 12.50
C TYR A 79 -6.29 16.63 13.04
N LEU A 80 -5.79 16.43 14.25
CA LEU A 80 -5.85 15.14 14.91
C LEU A 80 -7.31 14.67 15.13
N GLU A 81 -8.22 15.59 15.49
CA GLU A 81 -9.65 15.28 15.60
C GLU A 81 -10.25 14.88 14.25
N GLU A 82 -9.89 15.57 13.16
CA GLU A 82 -10.30 15.22 11.79
C GLU A 82 -9.86 13.77 11.44
N VAL A 83 -8.62 13.40 11.74
CA VAL A 83 -8.13 12.03 11.54
C VAL A 83 -8.89 11.01 12.41
N LEU A 84 -9.20 11.34 13.65
CA LEU A 84 -10.00 10.49 14.52
C LEU A 84 -11.44 10.31 14.00
N ASP A 85 -12.02 11.31 13.37
CA ASP A 85 -13.33 11.19 12.75
C ASP A 85 -13.33 10.23 11.57
N LEU A 86 -12.26 10.22 10.76
CA LEU A 86 -12.06 9.21 9.71
C LEU A 86 -11.97 7.79 10.29
N LEU A 87 -11.22 7.61 11.37
CA LEU A 87 -11.13 6.30 12.05
C LEU A 87 -12.50 5.83 12.57
N ARG A 88 -13.29 6.73 13.17
CA ARG A 88 -14.64 6.45 13.68
C ARG A 88 -15.59 6.07 12.54
N ALA A 89 -15.60 6.86 11.46
CA ALA A 89 -16.47 6.65 10.30
C ALA A 89 -16.21 5.29 9.65
N GLY A 90 -14.94 4.93 9.46
CA GLY A 90 -14.52 3.66 8.84
C GLY A 90 -14.46 2.47 9.80
N LYS A 91 -14.65 2.69 11.11
CA LYS A 91 -14.47 1.69 12.18
C LYS A 91 -13.08 1.06 12.18
N HIS A 92 -12.07 1.89 11.96
CA HIS A 92 -10.68 1.47 11.95
C HIS A 92 -10.15 1.26 13.38
N PHE A 93 -9.24 0.30 13.52
CA PHE A 93 -8.58 0.00 14.79
C PHE A 93 -7.58 1.10 15.18
N GLY A 94 -6.80 1.60 14.20
CA GLY A 94 -5.83 2.66 14.48
C GLY A 94 -4.86 2.93 13.35
N ILE A 95 -3.86 3.75 13.67
CA ILE A 95 -2.72 4.05 12.82
C ILE A 95 -1.45 3.96 13.66
N ASP A 96 -0.45 3.22 13.18
CA ASP A 96 0.91 3.28 13.70
C ASP A 96 1.76 4.15 12.79
N ILE A 97 2.44 5.12 13.38
CA ILE A 97 3.24 6.12 12.69
C ILE A 97 4.69 5.96 13.09
N TYR A 98 5.57 5.93 12.10
CA TYR A 98 7.02 5.94 12.25
C TYR A 98 7.58 7.09 11.41
N TYR A 99 8.41 7.91 12.02
CA TYR A 99 8.97 9.10 11.39
C TYR A 99 10.50 9.05 11.40
N TYR A 100 11.08 9.09 10.20
CA TYR A 100 12.53 9.14 10.05
C TYR A 100 12.96 10.55 9.61
N ALA A 101 13.34 11.34 10.61
CA ALA A 101 13.60 12.77 10.43
C ALA A 101 14.76 13.06 9.46
N LYS A 102 15.79 12.22 9.43
CA LYS A 102 16.97 12.39 8.57
C LYS A 102 16.62 12.50 7.09
N TYR A 103 15.58 11.79 6.62
CA TYR A 103 15.12 11.78 5.24
C TYR A 103 13.67 12.27 5.09
N ASP A 104 13.06 12.82 6.15
CA ASP A 104 11.62 13.17 6.23
C ASP A 104 10.68 12.02 5.80
N ILE A 105 11.06 10.77 6.03
CA ILE A 105 10.21 9.63 5.66
C ILE A 105 9.08 9.49 6.66
N ARG A 106 7.85 9.49 6.14
CA ARG A 106 6.61 9.44 6.90
C ARG A 106 5.92 8.12 6.62
N TYR A 107 6.08 7.17 7.53
CA TYR A 107 5.47 5.84 7.41
C TYR A 107 4.23 5.74 8.30
N MET A 108 3.12 5.27 7.74
CA MET A 108 1.89 5.02 8.47
C MET A 108 1.35 3.62 8.16
N MET A 109 1.13 2.79 9.17
CA MET A 109 0.40 1.55 9.06
C MET A 109 -1.06 1.80 9.44
N ASN A 110 -1.94 1.80 8.46
CA ASN A 110 -3.36 2.04 8.61
C ASN A 110 -4.09 0.72 8.87
N GLU A 111 -4.49 0.50 10.12
CA GLU A 111 -5.05 -0.75 10.62
C GLU A 111 -6.58 -0.71 10.66
N HIS A 112 -7.25 -1.56 9.86
CA HIS A 112 -8.71 -1.61 9.90
C HIS A 112 -9.22 -2.55 10.98
N SER A 113 -8.85 -3.83 10.98
CA SER A 113 -9.37 -4.76 11.96
C SER A 113 -8.44 -5.94 12.22
N ARG A 114 -8.13 -6.15 13.51
CA ARG A 114 -7.43 -7.34 14.00
C ARG A 114 -8.36 -8.50 14.34
N LYS A 115 -9.68 -8.32 14.24
CA LYS A 115 -10.70 -9.32 14.61
C LYS A 115 -11.39 -9.96 13.43
N LEU A 116 -11.29 -9.36 12.25
CA LEU A 116 -11.80 -9.93 11.01
C LEU A 116 -10.77 -10.93 10.47
N GLY A 117 -11.27 -12.03 9.98
CA GLY A 117 -10.50 -13.15 9.46
C GLY A 117 -11.08 -14.48 9.91
N LEU A 118 -10.69 -15.55 9.26
CA LEU A 118 -11.26 -16.89 9.45
C LEU A 118 -11.21 -17.37 10.91
N LEU A 119 -10.19 -16.93 11.66
CA LEU A 119 -9.99 -17.40 13.04
C LEU A 119 -10.65 -16.51 14.09
N ASN A 120 -11.20 -15.35 13.71
CA ASN A 120 -11.85 -14.36 14.59
C ASN A 120 -11.15 -14.18 15.96
N LYS A 121 -9.80 -14.18 15.95
CA LYS A 121 -8.99 -14.03 17.16
C LYS A 121 -8.64 -12.55 17.37
N SER A 122 -8.58 -12.14 18.64
CA SER A 122 -8.34 -10.74 19.03
C SER A 122 -6.96 -10.19 18.66
N HIS A 123 -6.06 -11.02 18.17
CA HIS A 123 -4.68 -10.69 17.80
C HIS A 123 -4.28 -11.30 16.47
N ALA A 124 -5.19 -11.34 15.49
CA ALA A 124 -4.83 -11.78 14.16
C ALA A 124 -3.77 -10.83 13.55
N ILE A 125 -2.80 -11.40 12.86
CA ILE A 125 -1.91 -10.65 11.97
C ILE A 125 -2.78 -10.01 10.90
N MET A 126 -2.49 -8.78 10.54
CA MET A 126 -3.12 -8.13 9.40
C MET A 126 -2.26 -8.32 8.15
N ALA A 127 -2.90 -8.32 7.00
CA ALA A 127 -2.20 -8.37 5.72
C ALA A 127 -2.70 -7.24 4.82
N GLY A 128 -1.76 -6.62 4.12
CA GLY A 128 -2.02 -5.53 3.20
C GLY A 128 -0.89 -5.37 2.19
N GLY A 129 -0.68 -4.15 1.74
CA GLY A 129 0.45 -3.77 0.92
C GLY A 129 1.03 -2.45 1.39
N ILE A 130 2.17 -2.06 0.83
CA ILE A 130 2.79 -0.75 1.05
C ILE A 130 2.69 0.07 -0.22
N ARG A 131 2.15 1.29 -0.10
CA ARG A 131 2.02 2.27 -1.16
C ARG A 131 2.88 3.49 -0.88
N ARG A 132 3.61 3.96 -1.89
CA ARG A 132 4.39 5.19 -1.79
C ARG A 132 3.58 6.37 -2.34
N HIS A 133 3.63 7.48 -1.60
CA HIS A 133 3.04 8.77 -1.94
C HIS A 133 4.12 9.84 -2.11
N SER A 134 3.82 10.85 -2.94
CA SER A 134 4.64 12.04 -3.10
C SER A 134 4.40 13.04 -1.97
N TYR A 135 5.36 13.92 -1.70
CA TYR A 135 5.17 15.07 -0.79
C TYR A 135 4.18 16.11 -1.29
N ASP A 136 3.85 16.09 -2.59
CA ASP A 136 2.87 16.98 -3.19
C ASP A 136 1.41 16.56 -2.87
N GLU A 137 1.22 15.32 -2.43
CA GLU A 137 -0.09 14.82 -2.03
C GLU A 137 -0.45 15.35 -0.64
N PRO A 138 -1.67 15.93 -0.44
CA PRO A 138 -2.12 16.32 0.89
C PRO A 138 -2.11 15.14 1.87
N GLU A 139 -1.52 15.31 3.05
CA GLU A 139 -1.41 14.22 4.05
C GLU A 139 -2.76 13.58 4.39
N ILE A 140 -3.84 14.38 4.40
CA ILE A 140 -5.19 13.85 4.69
C ILE A 140 -5.64 12.86 3.62
N ASP A 141 -5.30 13.11 2.34
CA ASP A 141 -5.65 12.21 1.24
C ASP A 141 -4.84 10.91 1.32
N VAL A 142 -3.57 10.98 1.73
CA VAL A 142 -2.73 9.80 2.00
C VAL A 142 -3.33 8.95 3.14
N ILE A 143 -3.82 9.60 4.21
CA ILE A 143 -4.50 8.92 5.33
C ILE A 143 -5.80 8.27 4.85
N ILE A 144 -6.62 8.99 4.09
CA ILE A 144 -7.90 8.48 3.54
C ILE A 144 -7.63 7.27 2.65
N ASP A 145 -6.65 7.35 1.75
CA ASP A 145 -6.25 6.23 0.87
C ASP A 145 -5.83 5.01 1.70
N GLY A 146 -4.92 5.20 2.66
CA GLY A 146 -4.45 4.13 3.54
C GLY A 146 -5.58 3.47 4.34
N LEU A 147 -6.48 4.25 4.91
CA LEU A 147 -7.63 3.74 5.67
C LEU A 147 -8.60 2.97 4.77
N ASN A 148 -8.99 3.54 3.64
CA ASN A 148 -9.89 2.86 2.68
C ASN A 148 -9.31 1.54 2.18
N LEU A 149 -8.03 1.52 1.85
CA LEU A 149 -7.35 0.31 1.40
C LEU A 149 -7.21 -0.72 2.53
N GLY A 150 -6.89 -0.28 3.75
CA GLY A 150 -6.85 -1.16 4.92
C GLY A 150 -8.20 -1.85 5.17
N ARG A 151 -9.30 -1.10 5.02
CA ARG A 151 -10.66 -1.66 5.07
C ARG A 151 -10.92 -2.65 3.92
N GLY A 152 -10.56 -2.26 2.70
CA GLY A 152 -10.66 -3.12 1.51
C GLY A 152 -9.90 -4.44 1.70
N MET A 153 -8.70 -4.38 2.30
CA MET A 153 -7.91 -5.57 2.60
C MET A 153 -8.60 -6.50 3.61
N SER A 154 -9.30 -5.99 4.62
CA SER A 154 -10.11 -6.83 5.52
C SER A 154 -11.16 -7.61 4.75
N PHE A 155 -11.93 -6.98 3.87
CA PHE A 155 -12.93 -7.66 3.06
C PHE A 155 -12.32 -8.64 2.05
N LYS A 156 -11.21 -8.26 1.42
CA LYS A 156 -10.48 -9.13 0.49
C LYS A 156 -9.96 -10.39 1.17
N ASN A 157 -9.39 -10.25 2.37
CA ASN A 157 -8.89 -11.39 3.15
C ASN A 157 -10.05 -12.32 3.58
N ILE A 158 -11.19 -11.77 3.99
CA ILE A 158 -12.38 -12.57 4.34
C ILE A 158 -12.92 -13.30 3.11
N ALA A 159 -13.06 -12.60 1.97
CA ALA A 159 -13.55 -13.21 0.73
C ALA A 159 -12.62 -14.32 0.23
N GLY A 160 -11.32 -14.20 0.46
CA GLY A 160 -10.31 -15.23 0.16
C GLY A 160 -10.20 -16.33 1.22
N HIS A 161 -11.05 -16.32 2.27
CA HIS A 161 -10.96 -17.24 3.42
C HIS A 161 -9.58 -17.25 4.10
N LEU A 162 -8.89 -16.10 4.12
CA LEU A 162 -7.59 -15.97 4.76
C LEU A 162 -7.73 -15.64 6.26
N PRO A 163 -6.82 -16.11 7.12
CA PRO A 163 -6.89 -15.90 8.57
C PRO A 163 -6.36 -14.52 8.98
N PHE A 164 -6.40 -13.52 8.10
CA PHE A 164 -5.81 -12.20 8.31
C PHE A 164 -6.89 -11.13 8.49
N GLY A 165 -6.59 -10.15 9.35
CA GLY A 165 -7.24 -8.85 9.30
C GLY A 165 -6.73 -8.02 8.11
N GLY A 166 -7.12 -6.75 8.02
CA GLY A 166 -6.70 -5.87 6.94
C GLY A 166 -5.96 -4.65 7.43
N CYS A 167 -4.87 -4.34 6.77
CA CYS A 167 -4.10 -3.11 6.95
C CYS A 167 -3.62 -2.55 5.61
N LYS A 168 -3.06 -1.35 5.63
CA LYS A 168 -2.35 -0.75 4.51
C LYS A 168 -1.24 0.15 5.02
N ALA A 169 -0.03 -0.12 4.60
CA ALA A 169 1.06 0.82 4.83
C ALA A 169 1.04 1.91 3.75
N THR A 170 1.20 3.14 4.17
CA THR A 170 1.49 4.29 3.31
C THR A 170 2.82 4.88 3.72
N VAL A 171 3.64 5.24 2.75
CA VAL A 171 4.91 5.90 2.99
C VAL A 171 5.01 7.13 2.09
N THR A 172 5.17 8.31 2.71
CA THR A 172 5.46 9.53 1.97
C THR A 172 6.95 9.76 1.94
N MET A 173 7.51 9.75 0.74
CA MET A 173 8.94 9.92 0.48
C MET A 173 9.17 10.15 -1.01
N ASP A 174 10.38 10.62 -1.36
CA ASP A 174 10.84 10.62 -2.74
C ASP A 174 10.87 9.21 -3.35
N PRO A 175 11.01 9.08 -4.68
CA PRO A 175 11.17 7.77 -5.30
C PRO A 175 12.25 6.94 -4.60
N LEU A 176 11.95 5.66 -4.40
CA LEU A 176 12.86 4.73 -3.73
C LEU A 176 14.14 4.54 -4.54
N ASP A 177 15.25 4.80 -3.88
CA ASP A 177 16.56 4.33 -4.28
C ASP A 177 16.81 2.97 -3.61
N LEU A 178 16.79 1.89 -4.39
CA LEU A 178 16.98 0.52 -3.90
C LEU A 178 18.41 0.27 -3.39
N ASP A 179 19.36 1.14 -3.76
CA ASP A 179 20.74 1.08 -3.27
C ASP A 179 20.91 1.84 -1.94
N ASN A 180 19.94 2.64 -1.54
CA ASN A 180 19.98 3.33 -0.25
C ASN A 180 19.56 2.37 0.89
N MET A 181 20.54 1.66 1.41
CA MET A 181 20.33 0.62 2.43
C MET A 181 19.80 1.18 3.77
N GLU A 182 20.04 2.45 4.07
CA GLU A 182 19.55 3.08 5.29
C GLU A 182 18.04 3.30 5.25
N ILE A 183 17.52 3.79 4.12
CA ILE A 183 16.07 3.93 3.89
C ILE A 183 15.40 2.55 3.89
N MET A 184 16.04 1.58 3.24
CA MET A 184 15.53 0.21 3.18
C MET A 184 15.44 -0.41 4.57
N GLY A 185 16.47 -0.23 5.39
CA GLY A 185 16.50 -0.69 6.78
C GLY A 185 15.42 -0.05 7.63
N PHE A 186 15.20 1.27 7.50
CA PHE A 186 14.12 1.96 8.22
C PHE A 186 12.72 1.42 7.85
N ILE A 187 12.44 1.24 6.57
CA ILE A 187 11.14 0.70 6.12
C ILE A 187 10.94 -0.72 6.66
N ALA A 188 11.99 -1.55 6.63
CA ALA A 188 11.93 -2.89 7.20
C ALA A 188 11.68 -2.86 8.71
N PHE A 189 12.36 -1.98 9.44
CA PHE A 189 12.17 -1.78 10.88
C PHE A 189 10.72 -1.35 11.21
N ALA A 190 10.18 -0.36 10.50
CA ALA A 190 8.82 0.11 10.72
C ALA A 190 7.80 -1.01 10.46
N LEU A 191 7.99 -1.78 9.40
CA LEU A 191 7.16 -2.93 9.07
C LEU A 191 7.22 -4.03 10.12
N ASP A 192 8.41 -4.42 10.56
CA ASP A 192 8.60 -5.47 11.57
C ASP A 192 8.03 -5.04 12.93
N SER A 193 8.12 -3.76 13.26
CA SER A 193 7.55 -3.19 14.49
C SER A 193 6.02 -3.25 14.51
N CYS A 194 5.36 -3.12 13.37
CA CYS A 194 3.92 -3.31 13.23
C CYS A 194 3.51 -4.79 13.31
N ARG A 195 4.41 -5.71 12.99
CA ARG A 195 4.18 -7.18 12.94
C ARG A 195 3.08 -7.60 11.98
N ASP A 196 2.83 -6.82 10.95
CA ASP A 196 1.83 -7.09 9.92
C ASP A 196 2.52 -7.49 8.61
N MET A 197 1.86 -8.35 7.84
CA MET A 197 2.40 -8.81 6.57
C MET A 197 2.06 -7.81 5.46
N THR A 198 3.03 -7.44 4.65
CA THR A 198 2.83 -6.53 3.52
C THR A 198 3.62 -6.97 2.28
N GLY A 199 3.31 -6.33 1.16
CA GLY A 199 4.01 -6.51 -0.11
C GLY A 199 3.93 -5.23 -0.94
N PRO A 200 4.64 -5.15 -2.07
CA PRO A 200 4.61 -3.99 -2.93
C PRO A 200 3.20 -3.67 -3.42
N ASP A 201 2.89 -2.38 -3.46
CA ASP A 201 1.68 -1.85 -4.10
C ASP A 201 2.09 -0.64 -4.96
N MET A 202 1.15 0.20 -5.31
CA MET A 202 1.34 1.33 -6.23
C MET A 202 2.52 2.22 -5.82
N ASN A 203 3.33 2.60 -6.79
CA ASN A 203 4.54 3.42 -6.64
C ASN A 203 5.64 2.80 -5.74
N PHE A 204 5.51 1.53 -5.34
CA PHE A 204 6.51 0.83 -4.56
C PHE A 204 7.08 -0.33 -5.38
N PRO A 205 8.38 -0.34 -5.71
CA PRO A 205 8.97 -1.32 -6.62
C PRO A 205 8.84 -2.76 -6.10
N THR A 206 8.51 -3.70 -6.98
CA THR A 206 8.41 -5.13 -6.63
C THR A 206 9.76 -5.72 -6.24
N GLU A 207 10.83 -5.21 -6.82
CA GLU A 207 12.23 -5.56 -6.52
C GLU A 207 12.59 -5.30 -5.05
N MET A 208 11.89 -4.39 -4.40
CA MET A 208 12.03 -4.10 -2.97
C MET A 208 11.84 -5.36 -2.11
N SER A 209 10.89 -6.24 -2.48
CA SER A 209 10.68 -7.50 -1.77
C SER A 209 11.87 -8.44 -1.88
N ASP A 210 12.55 -8.45 -3.03
CA ASP A 210 13.76 -9.26 -3.22
C ASP A 210 14.92 -8.71 -2.38
N VAL A 211 15.10 -7.40 -2.34
CA VAL A 211 16.13 -6.76 -1.52
C VAL A 211 15.85 -7.04 -0.04
N MET A 212 14.62 -6.81 0.42
CA MET A 212 14.22 -7.07 1.82
C MET A 212 14.46 -8.52 2.22
N SER A 213 14.10 -9.46 1.37
CA SER A 213 14.24 -10.89 1.61
C SER A 213 15.71 -11.34 1.53
N SER A 214 16.45 -10.93 0.50
CA SER A 214 17.85 -11.36 0.27
C SER A 214 18.82 -10.82 1.30
N LYS A 215 18.57 -9.64 1.82
CA LYS A 215 19.38 -9.01 2.89
C LYS A 215 18.94 -9.41 4.29
N GLY A 216 17.84 -10.15 4.42
CA GLY A 216 17.30 -10.52 5.74
C GLY A 216 16.72 -9.35 6.53
N TYR A 217 16.37 -8.24 5.87
CA TYR A 217 15.83 -7.07 6.53
C TYR A 217 14.49 -7.35 7.21
N SER A 218 13.56 -7.97 6.49
CA SER A 218 12.23 -8.28 7.03
C SER A 218 11.70 -9.61 6.51
N LEU A 219 11.09 -10.40 7.41
CA LEU A 219 10.34 -11.61 7.07
C LEU A 219 8.86 -11.33 6.78
N ASN A 220 8.40 -10.10 7.05
CA ASN A 220 7.02 -9.68 6.87
C ASN A 220 6.75 -9.10 5.47
N PHE A 221 7.78 -9.01 4.63
CA PHE A 221 7.68 -8.49 3.27
C PHE A 221 7.64 -9.64 2.24
N THR A 222 6.70 -9.59 1.30
CA THR A 222 6.45 -10.65 0.31
C THR A 222 6.03 -10.07 -1.04
N GLY A 223 6.06 -10.87 -2.10
CA GLY A 223 5.54 -10.49 -3.41
C GLY A 223 6.59 -9.92 -4.39
N GLY A 224 7.87 -10.17 -4.18
CA GLY A 224 8.93 -9.84 -5.14
C GLY A 224 9.16 -10.95 -6.18
N PRO A 225 9.74 -10.63 -7.36
CA PRO A 225 9.97 -11.59 -8.45
C PRO A 225 10.74 -12.84 -8.02
N HIS A 226 11.70 -12.70 -7.13
CA HIS A 226 12.56 -13.80 -6.66
C HIS A 226 12.19 -14.31 -5.27
N THR A 227 11.10 -13.80 -4.66
CA THR A 227 10.59 -14.35 -3.40
C THR A 227 9.83 -15.66 -3.65
N LYS A 228 9.61 -16.45 -2.58
CA LYS A 228 8.84 -17.72 -2.66
C LYS A 228 7.41 -17.55 -3.18
N THR A 229 6.82 -16.38 -2.97
CA THR A 229 5.46 -16.05 -3.42
C THR A 229 5.42 -15.57 -4.87
N GLY A 230 6.58 -15.22 -5.46
CA GLY A 230 6.67 -14.62 -6.78
C GLY A 230 6.09 -13.20 -6.84
N GLU A 231 6.10 -12.61 -8.02
CA GLU A 231 5.53 -11.29 -8.26
C GLU A 231 3.99 -11.28 -8.13
N THR A 232 3.44 -10.12 -7.82
CA THR A 232 1.99 -9.96 -7.57
C THR A 232 1.19 -9.58 -8.82
N GLY A 233 1.83 -9.12 -9.88
CA GLY A 233 1.17 -8.61 -11.09
C GLY A 233 0.38 -9.69 -11.82
N LYS A 234 1.01 -10.82 -12.12
CA LYS A 234 0.39 -11.94 -12.83
C LYS A 234 -0.83 -12.54 -12.12
N PRO A 235 -0.77 -12.92 -10.83
CA PRO A 235 -1.95 -13.42 -10.12
C PRO A 235 -3.03 -12.36 -9.95
N THR A 236 -2.67 -11.08 -9.87
CA THR A 236 -3.65 -9.97 -9.84
C THR A 236 -4.40 -9.88 -11.17
N ALA A 237 -3.69 -9.86 -12.29
CA ALA A 237 -4.31 -9.85 -13.63
C ALA A 237 -5.24 -11.07 -13.82
N TYR A 238 -4.80 -12.25 -13.39
CA TYR A 238 -5.62 -13.46 -13.47
C TYR A 238 -6.92 -13.35 -12.65
N GLY A 239 -6.83 -12.83 -11.41
CA GLY A 239 -8.02 -12.59 -10.58
C GLY A 239 -9.01 -11.59 -11.20
N VAL A 240 -8.49 -10.50 -11.80
CA VAL A 240 -9.30 -9.52 -12.52
C VAL A 240 -9.95 -10.17 -13.75
N TYR A 241 -9.20 -10.96 -14.50
CA TYR A 241 -9.72 -11.67 -15.68
C TYR A 241 -10.82 -12.67 -15.32
N LEU A 242 -10.67 -13.44 -14.26
CA LEU A 242 -11.75 -14.32 -13.76
C LEU A 242 -13.00 -13.54 -13.38
N SER A 243 -12.84 -12.39 -12.74
CA SER A 243 -13.96 -11.52 -12.39
C SER A 243 -14.64 -10.94 -13.63
N LEU A 244 -13.87 -10.60 -14.67
CA LEU A 244 -14.41 -10.19 -15.97
C LEU A 244 -15.23 -11.31 -16.61
N LEU A 245 -14.75 -12.56 -16.59
CA LEU A 245 -15.49 -13.70 -17.12
C LEU A 245 -16.82 -13.91 -16.38
N GLU A 246 -16.86 -13.74 -15.05
CA GLU A 246 -18.11 -13.81 -14.30
C GLU A 246 -19.04 -12.62 -14.61
N ALA A 247 -18.50 -11.43 -14.84
CA ALA A 247 -19.30 -10.27 -15.25
C ALA A 247 -19.93 -10.49 -16.65
N THR A 248 -19.18 -11.07 -17.61
CA THR A 248 -19.76 -11.42 -18.92
C THR A 248 -20.81 -12.51 -18.81
N ASN A 249 -20.60 -13.50 -17.95
CA ASN A 249 -21.60 -14.54 -17.67
C ASN A 249 -22.88 -13.95 -17.06
N PHE A 250 -22.75 -13.03 -16.10
CA PHE A 250 -23.90 -12.37 -15.49
C PHE A 250 -24.68 -11.52 -16.50
N LYS A 251 -23.97 -10.76 -17.35
CA LYS A 251 -24.59 -9.83 -18.31
C LYS A 251 -25.17 -10.52 -19.52
N GLU A 252 -24.51 -11.55 -20.01
CA GLU A 252 -24.76 -12.14 -21.33
C GLU A 252 -25.05 -13.65 -21.32
N GLY A 253 -24.94 -14.29 -20.15
CA GLY A 253 -25.12 -15.74 -20.03
C GLY A 253 -23.96 -16.58 -20.57
N VAL A 254 -22.82 -15.94 -20.90
CA VAL A 254 -21.65 -16.61 -21.48
C VAL A 254 -20.39 -16.17 -20.72
N ARG A 255 -19.67 -17.13 -20.17
CA ARG A 255 -18.41 -16.93 -19.44
C ARG A 255 -17.23 -16.85 -20.41
N SER A 256 -17.20 -15.83 -21.27
CA SER A 256 -16.20 -15.69 -22.34
C SER A 256 -16.02 -14.25 -22.77
N VAL A 257 -14.80 -13.90 -23.19
CA VAL A 257 -14.46 -12.63 -23.85
C VAL A 257 -14.25 -12.80 -25.36
N LYS A 258 -14.42 -14.02 -25.88
CA LYS A 258 -14.18 -14.33 -27.29
C LYS A 258 -15.01 -13.47 -28.24
N GLY A 259 -14.34 -12.89 -29.23
CA GLY A 259 -14.95 -12.05 -30.25
C GLY A 259 -15.28 -10.63 -29.81
N LYS A 260 -15.08 -10.29 -28.53
CA LYS A 260 -15.28 -8.94 -28.01
C LYS A 260 -14.12 -8.02 -28.37
N THR A 261 -14.37 -6.72 -28.34
CA THR A 261 -13.34 -5.68 -28.43
C THR A 261 -12.94 -5.22 -27.04
N ALA A 262 -11.66 -4.89 -26.86
CA ALA A 262 -11.16 -4.44 -25.56
C ALA A 262 -10.23 -3.23 -25.69
N ALA A 263 -10.24 -2.38 -24.67
CA ALA A 263 -9.24 -1.31 -24.49
C ALA A 263 -8.53 -1.47 -23.14
N LEU A 264 -7.22 -1.33 -23.15
CA LEU A 264 -6.35 -1.51 -21.99
C LEU A 264 -5.49 -0.25 -21.77
N MET A 265 -5.61 0.34 -20.60
CA MET A 265 -4.80 1.48 -20.18
C MET A 265 -3.71 1.05 -19.21
N GLY A 266 -2.44 1.23 -19.59
CA GLY A 266 -1.27 0.86 -18.79
C GLY A 266 -0.78 -0.56 -19.08
N LEU A 267 0.53 -0.68 -19.35
CA LEU A 267 1.24 -1.93 -19.63
C LEU A 267 2.30 -2.24 -18.56
N GLY A 268 1.99 -1.86 -17.33
CA GLY A 268 2.79 -2.20 -16.15
C GLY A 268 2.61 -3.64 -15.70
N ALA A 269 2.99 -3.93 -14.44
CA ALA A 269 3.01 -5.29 -13.87
C ALA A 269 1.67 -6.04 -13.95
N VAL A 270 0.53 -5.35 -13.91
CA VAL A 270 -0.79 -5.96 -14.05
C VAL A 270 -1.28 -5.90 -15.50
N GLY A 271 -1.14 -4.74 -16.15
CA GLY A 271 -1.70 -4.52 -17.50
C GLY A 271 -1.08 -5.41 -18.56
N TRP A 272 0.21 -5.70 -18.48
CA TRP A 272 0.87 -6.63 -19.39
C TRP A 272 0.18 -8.00 -19.42
N TYR A 273 0.04 -8.62 -18.24
CA TYR A 273 -0.61 -9.93 -18.11
C TYR A 273 -2.12 -9.89 -18.39
N MET A 274 -2.79 -8.77 -18.09
CA MET A 274 -4.19 -8.60 -18.45
C MET A 274 -4.38 -8.56 -19.96
N GLY A 275 -3.49 -7.88 -20.69
CA GLY A 275 -3.46 -7.88 -22.15
C GLY A 275 -3.27 -9.29 -22.72
N GLU A 276 -2.29 -10.05 -22.20
CA GLU A 276 -2.07 -11.45 -22.59
C GLU A 276 -3.35 -12.30 -22.39
N LEU A 277 -3.97 -12.21 -21.23
CA LEU A 277 -5.18 -12.97 -20.90
C LEU A 277 -6.37 -12.60 -21.81
N LEU A 278 -6.50 -11.33 -22.18
CA LEU A 278 -7.53 -10.89 -23.13
C LEU A 278 -7.28 -11.47 -24.52
N LEU A 279 -6.04 -11.42 -25.02
CA LEU A 279 -5.66 -12.00 -26.32
C LEU A 279 -5.85 -13.52 -26.34
N GLU A 280 -5.37 -14.24 -25.34
CA GLU A 280 -5.56 -15.68 -25.18
C GLU A 280 -7.05 -16.05 -25.06
N GLY A 281 -7.85 -15.20 -24.39
CA GLY A 281 -9.29 -15.35 -24.27
C GLY A 281 -10.05 -15.13 -25.57
N GLY A 282 -9.36 -14.66 -26.61
CA GLY A 282 -9.89 -14.53 -27.98
C GLY A 282 -10.67 -13.24 -28.23
N VAL A 283 -10.31 -12.12 -27.60
CA VAL A 283 -10.82 -10.82 -28.03
C VAL A 283 -10.50 -10.61 -29.51
N SER A 284 -11.43 -10.04 -30.26
CA SER A 284 -11.25 -9.80 -31.68
C SER A 284 -10.29 -8.67 -31.98
N LYS A 285 -10.19 -7.71 -31.06
CA LYS A 285 -9.31 -6.54 -31.17
C LYS A 285 -8.98 -6.02 -29.77
N LEU A 286 -7.70 -5.65 -29.57
CA LEU A 286 -7.21 -5.02 -28.35
C LEU A 286 -6.60 -3.65 -28.68
N THR A 287 -7.16 -2.58 -28.12
CA THR A 287 -6.57 -1.23 -28.18
C THR A 287 -5.80 -0.96 -26.89
N ILE A 288 -4.53 -0.61 -26.99
CA ILE A 288 -3.65 -0.39 -25.84
C ILE A 288 -3.17 1.06 -25.77
N ALA A 289 -2.93 1.54 -24.53
CA ALA A 289 -2.27 2.82 -24.30
C ALA A 289 -1.37 2.76 -23.07
N ASP A 290 -0.22 3.40 -23.16
CA ASP A 290 0.71 3.60 -22.03
C ASP A 290 1.42 4.95 -22.20
N ILE A 291 1.84 5.56 -21.10
CA ILE A 291 2.66 6.79 -21.13
C ILE A 291 4.07 6.51 -21.67
N ASN A 292 4.52 5.26 -21.64
CA ASN A 292 5.80 4.81 -22.17
C ASN A 292 5.59 4.17 -23.56
N PRO A 293 5.96 4.85 -24.65
CA PRO A 293 5.81 4.32 -26.01
C PRO A 293 6.58 3.00 -26.26
N GLU A 294 7.70 2.81 -25.57
CA GLU A 294 8.50 1.58 -25.70
C GLU A 294 7.76 0.38 -25.07
N ALA A 295 6.95 0.58 -24.03
CA ALA A 295 6.11 -0.46 -23.48
C ALA A 295 5.03 -0.90 -24.49
N VAL A 296 4.41 0.06 -25.17
CA VAL A 296 3.42 -0.20 -26.23
C VAL A 296 4.06 -1.00 -27.37
N LYS A 297 5.19 -0.52 -27.88
CA LYS A 297 5.91 -1.20 -28.96
C LYS A 297 6.30 -2.64 -28.56
N ARG A 298 6.89 -2.79 -27.38
CA ARG A 298 7.32 -4.09 -26.85
C ARG A 298 6.16 -5.07 -26.71
N PHE A 299 4.97 -4.59 -26.28
CA PHE A 299 3.79 -5.43 -26.16
C PHE A 299 3.31 -5.90 -27.54
N ILE A 300 3.23 -5.02 -28.55
CA ILE A 300 2.85 -5.36 -29.92
C ILE A 300 3.84 -6.37 -30.52
N ASP A 301 5.13 -6.10 -30.41
CA ASP A 301 6.20 -6.97 -30.95
C ASP A 301 6.19 -8.37 -30.31
N ALA A 302 5.79 -8.48 -29.05
CA ALA A 302 5.71 -9.76 -28.32
C ALA A 302 4.47 -10.60 -28.74
N HIS A 303 3.48 -10.02 -29.38
CA HIS A 303 2.21 -10.70 -29.69
C HIS A 303 1.86 -10.64 -31.21
N PRO A 304 2.76 -11.16 -32.07
CA PRO A 304 2.50 -11.17 -33.50
C PRO A 304 1.28 -12.06 -33.83
N GLY A 305 0.44 -11.61 -34.75
CA GLY A 305 -0.73 -12.37 -35.19
C GLY A 305 -2.03 -12.05 -34.45
N TYR A 306 -2.00 -11.19 -33.45
CA TYR A 306 -3.20 -10.63 -32.83
C TYR A 306 -3.50 -9.25 -33.41
N GLU A 307 -4.79 -8.85 -33.43
CA GLU A 307 -5.20 -7.53 -33.86
C GLU A 307 -5.06 -6.55 -32.67
N ILE A 308 -3.94 -5.82 -32.67
CA ILE A 308 -3.60 -4.88 -31.61
C ILE A 308 -3.37 -3.49 -32.21
N ASP A 309 -4.16 -2.52 -31.75
CA ASP A 309 -3.97 -1.11 -32.05
C ASP A 309 -3.46 -0.35 -30.83
N SER A 310 -2.93 0.84 -31.05
CA SER A 310 -2.60 1.75 -29.97
C SER A 310 -3.29 3.11 -30.17
N CYS A 311 -3.56 3.80 -29.06
CA CYS A 311 -4.10 5.15 -29.07
C CYS A 311 -3.42 6.02 -27.99
N PRO A 312 -3.57 7.35 -28.05
CA PRO A 312 -3.15 8.23 -26.96
C PRO A 312 -3.82 7.84 -25.63
N VAL A 313 -3.08 8.00 -24.52
CA VAL A 313 -3.62 7.70 -23.16
C VAL A 313 -4.90 8.48 -22.87
N SER A 314 -4.99 9.74 -23.35
CA SER A 314 -6.17 10.59 -23.18
C SER A 314 -7.44 10.06 -23.91
N GLU A 315 -7.28 9.14 -24.83
CA GLU A 315 -8.37 8.63 -25.66
C GLU A 315 -8.80 7.20 -25.30
N VAL A 316 -7.96 6.44 -24.59
CA VAL A 316 -8.20 5.02 -24.34
C VAL A 316 -9.47 4.75 -23.54
N LEU A 317 -9.80 5.62 -22.57
CA LEU A 317 -11.03 5.49 -21.77
C LEU A 317 -12.31 5.81 -22.53
N PHE A 318 -12.20 6.43 -23.70
CA PHE A 318 -13.33 6.82 -24.55
C PHE A 318 -13.48 5.92 -25.77
N GLN A 319 -12.72 4.83 -25.88
CA GLN A 319 -12.84 3.86 -26.96
C GLN A 319 -14.21 3.18 -26.91
N ASN A 320 -14.81 3.04 -28.07
CA ASN A 320 -16.08 2.29 -28.20
C ASN A 320 -15.80 0.79 -28.27
N VAL A 321 -15.69 0.16 -27.10
CA VAL A 321 -15.33 -1.25 -26.93
C VAL A 321 -16.27 -1.96 -25.96
N ASP A 322 -16.29 -3.28 -26.01
CA ASP A 322 -17.08 -4.10 -25.08
C ASP A 322 -16.47 -4.16 -23.67
N ILE A 323 -15.14 -4.09 -23.60
CA ILE A 323 -14.36 -4.25 -22.36
C ILE A 323 -13.37 -3.10 -22.23
N LEU A 324 -13.43 -2.42 -21.09
CA LEU A 324 -12.43 -1.41 -20.70
C LEU A 324 -11.67 -1.89 -19.47
N SER A 325 -10.33 -1.94 -19.57
CA SER A 325 -9.45 -2.39 -18.51
C SER A 325 -8.45 -1.29 -18.11
N PRO A 326 -8.77 -0.43 -17.14
CA PRO A 326 -7.85 0.57 -16.64
C PRO A 326 -6.85 -0.07 -15.65
N CYS A 327 -5.60 -0.29 -16.09
CA CYS A 327 -4.51 -0.88 -15.31
C CYS A 327 -3.38 0.11 -15.02
N ALA A 328 -3.57 1.38 -15.34
CA ALA A 328 -2.64 2.45 -15.02
C ALA A 328 -2.97 3.12 -13.69
N ILE A 329 -2.02 3.87 -13.17
CA ILE A 329 -2.23 4.79 -12.05
C ILE A 329 -3.15 5.92 -12.56
N GLY A 330 -4.26 6.14 -11.87
CA GLY A 330 -5.25 7.15 -12.21
C GLY A 330 -4.87 8.55 -11.74
#